data_ee713797a56f2ecffc0f6bbcd8cb1547
#
_entry.id   ee713797a56f2ecffc0f6bbcd8cb1547
#
_cell.length_a   1.000
_cell.length_b   1.000
_cell.length_c   1.000
_cell.angle_alpha   90.00
_cell.angle_beta   90.00
_cell.angle_gamma   90.00
#
_symmetry.space_group_name_H-M   'P 1'
#
loop_
_entity.id
_entity.type
_entity.pdbx_description
1 polymer ?
#
loop_
_entity_poly.entity_id
_entity_poly.type
_entity_poly.pdbx_seq_one_letter_code
_entity_poly.pdbx_strand_id
1 'polypeptide(L)'
;MQKEVREELRVRLKLVVLELAHHVGVTKACQEYNVPRASFYRWKQKYEKAGRSGLYRERPIAYHHSRRTSPEVVEKILAIRTEHQIGALRIMYYLDRYHGIKISESTVSRVLKAHGLSRLPKNAPRRAVHTQRYAKTVPGHHVQVDVKFLQLKDHNGKLVKRYQYTAIDDATRIRALQICPEHTQERAIQFMNYVVEKFPFRISTIRTDWGHEFQARFHWHVEDQGMRHVYIKPHTPQLNGKVERSHRTDQREFYQLLTYTDDIDLNTKLKAWENFYNYDRPHLSLNGKTPYEVMKSLLG
;
A
#
# COMPACT_ATOMS: atom_id res chain seq x y z
N MET A 1 -9.46 24.65 -20.81
CA MET A 1 -9.51 24.95 -22.25
C MET A 1 -10.72 25.81 -22.64
N GLN A 2 -12.00 25.33 -22.62
CA GLN A 2 -13.14 26.17 -23.02
C GLN A 2 -13.40 27.43 -22.16
N LYS A 3 -13.17 27.39 -20.86
CA LYS A 3 -13.34 28.56 -19.96
C LYS A 3 -12.27 29.65 -20.20
N GLU A 4 -11.05 29.25 -20.44
CA GLU A 4 -9.92 30.15 -20.70
C GLU A 4 -10.10 30.89 -22.04
N VAL A 5 -10.49 30.15 -23.07
CA VAL A 5 -10.78 30.77 -24.40
C VAL A 5 -11.92 31.79 -24.33
N ARG A 6 -12.97 31.47 -23.57
CA ARG A 6 -14.10 32.40 -23.37
C ARG A 6 -13.68 33.67 -22.60
N GLU A 7 -12.82 33.55 -21.61
CA GLU A 7 -12.34 34.69 -20.85
C GLU A 7 -11.42 35.56 -21.70
N GLU A 8 -10.55 34.96 -22.49
CA GLU A 8 -9.68 35.68 -23.42
C GLU A 8 -10.48 36.47 -24.47
N LEU A 9 -11.53 35.87 -25.03
CA LEU A 9 -12.43 36.57 -25.96
C LEU A 9 -13.14 37.75 -25.30
N ARG A 10 -13.55 37.63 -24.04
CA ARG A 10 -14.13 38.78 -23.30
C ARG A 10 -13.14 39.92 -23.07
N VAL A 11 -11.89 39.57 -22.75
CA VAL A 11 -10.84 40.57 -22.57
C VAL A 11 -10.54 41.30 -23.89
N ARG A 12 -10.46 40.56 -24.99
CA ARG A 12 -10.27 41.16 -26.32
C ARG A 12 -11.44 42.11 -26.69
N LEU A 13 -12.67 41.70 -26.44
CA LEU A 13 -13.85 42.56 -26.68
C LEU A 13 -13.74 43.88 -25.88
N LYS A 14 -13.34 43.82 -24.59
CA LYS A 14 -13.17 45.01 -23.75
C LYS A 14 -12.10 45.94 -24.32
N LEU A 15 -10.97 45.39 -24.80
CA LEU A 15 -9.91 46.17 -25.42
C LEU A 15 -10.38 46.88 -26.67
N VAL A 16 -11.06 46.17 -27.57
CA VAL A 16 -11.61 46.75 -28.81
C VAL A 16 -12.55 47.90 -28.50
N VAL A 17 -13.44 47.75 -27.51
CA VAL A 17 -14.36 48.83 -27.12
C VAL A 17 -13.63 50.03 -26.53
N LEU A 18 -12.57 49.83 -25.75
CA LEU A 18 -11.74 50.90 -25.19
C LEU A 18 -10.98 51.64 -26.29
N GLU A 19 -10.39 50.92 -27.26
CA GLU A 19 -9.68 51.49 -28.40
C GLU A 19 -10.62 52.28 -29.34
N LEU A 20 -11.76 51.70 -29.68
CA LEU A 20 -12.75 52.36 -30.51
C LEU A 20 -13.26 53.69 -29.90
N ALA A 21 -13.42 53.71 -28.57
CA ALA A 21 -13.85 54.90 -27.86
C ALA A 21 -12.87 56.10 -27.99
N HIS A 22 -11.58 55.81 -28.21
CA HIS A 22 -10.57 56.86 -28.53
C HIS A 22 -10.79 57.49 -29.91
N HIS A 23 -11.30 56.75 -30.88
CA HIS A 23 -11.48 57.21 -32.24
C HIS A 23 -12.88 57.84 -32.51
N VAL A 24 -13.94 57.21 -32.01
CA VAL A 24 -15.33 57.62 -32.33
C VAL A 24 -16.09 58.22 -31.14
N GLY A 25 -15.46 58.27 -29.98
CA GLY A 25 -16.08 58.74 -28.73
C GLY A 25 -16.83 57.63 -27.98
N VAL A 26 -16.89 57.82 -26.64
CA VAL A 26 -17.43 56.78 -25.71
C VAL A 26 -18.86 56.42 -26.03
N THR A 27 -19.72 57.40 -26.35
CA THR A 27 -21.15 57.15 -26.59
C THR A 27 -21.38 56.23 -27.79
N LYS A 28 -20.71 56.51 -28.90
CA LYS A 28 -20.84 55.71 -30.14
C LYS A 28 -20.25 54.33 -29.96
N ALA A 29 -19.06 54.21 -29.35
CA ALA A 29 -18.44 52.90 -29.07
C ALA A 29 -19.31 52.00 -28.16
N CYS A 30 -19.91 52.57 -27.13
CA CYS A 30 -20.82 51.84 -26.24
C CYS A 30 -22.12 51.41 -26.94
N GLN A 31 -22.66 52.23 -27.86
CA GLN A 31 -23.83 51.87 -28.64
C GLN A 31 -23.56 50.74 -29.62
N GLU A 32 -22.43 50.80 -30.34
CA GLU A 32 -22.05 49.81 -31.34
C GLU A 32 -21.88 48.41 -30.78
N TYR A 33 -21.29 48.33 -29.62
CA TYR A 33 -21.06 47.02 -28.93
C TYR A 33 -22.10 46.67 -27.87
N ASN A 34 -23.17 47.44 -27.74
CA ASN A 34 -24.23 47.30 -26.76
C ASN A 34 -23.68 47.17 -25.31
N VAL A 35 -22.72 48.03 -24.95
CA VAL A 35 -22.09 48.05 -23.63
C VAL A 35 -22.62 49.24 -22.82
N PRO A 36 -23.10 48.98 -21.58
CA PRO A 36 -23.47 50.09 -20.69
C PRO A 36 -22.31 51.00 -20.37
N ARG A 37 -22.51 52.35 -20.48
CA ARG A 37 -21.46 53.35 -20.20
C ARG A 37 -20.78 53.15 -18.83
N ALA A 38 -21.54 52.75 -17.81
CA ALA A 38 -20.99 52.44 -16.51
C ALA A 38 -19.99 51.25 -16.52
N SER A 39 -20.20 50.27 -17.39
CA SER A 39 -19.27 49.16 -17.59
C SER A 39 -18.02 49.60 -18.33
N PHE A 40 -18.15 50.47 -19.33
CA PHE A 40 -17.03 51.06 -20.05
C PHE A 40 -16.08 51.81 -19.08
N TYR A 41 -16.59 52.74 -18.27
CA TYR A 41 -15.75 53.49 -17.32
C TYR A 41 -15.10 52.61 -16.28
N ARG A 42 -15.76 51.53 -15.83
CA ARG A 42 -15.19 50.55 -14.94
C ARG A 42 -14.03 49.77 -15.59
N TRP A 43 -14.18 49.41 -16.88
CA TRP A 43 -13.11 48.77 -17.63
C TRP A 43 -11.95 49.70 -17.87
N LYS A 44 -12.23 50.98 -18.24
CA LYS A 44 -11.23 51.99 -18.42
C LYS A 44 -10.39 52.21 -17.17
N GLN A 45 -11.01 52.37 -16.02
CA GLN A 45 -10.32 52.51 -14.73
C GLN A 45 -9.44 51.28 -14.38
N LYS A 46 -9.93 50.07 -14.64
CA LYS A 46 -9.14 48.83 -14.41
C LYS A 46 -7.97 48.71 -15.39
N TYR A 47 -8.18 49.15 -16.64
CA TYR A 47 -7.14 49.16 -17.65
C TYR A 47 -6.04 50.20 -17.35
N GLU A 48 -6.41 51.35 -16.90
CA GLU A 48 -5.47 52.40 -16.49
C GLU A 48 -4.61 51.99 -15.27
N LYS A 49 -5.19 51.23 -14.33
CA LYS A 49 -4.49 50.75 -13.13
C LYS A 49 -3.55 49.59 -13.39
N ALA A 50 -3.94 48.60 -14.18
CA ALA A 50 -3.25 47.33 -14.29
C ALA A 50 -3.09 46.81 -15.74
N GLY A 51 -3.34 47.69 -16.74
CA GLY A 51 -3.27 47.31 -18.15
C GLY A 51 -4.24 46.19 -18.52
N ARG A 52 -3.82 45.36 -19.46
CA ARG A 52 -4.61 44.22 -19.95
C ARG A 52 -4.99 43.22 -18.81
N SER A 53 -4.11 43.05 -17.84
CA SER A 53 -4.36 42.10 -16.71
C SER A 53 -5.54 42.55 -15.84
N GLY A 54 -5.82 43.85 -15.70
CA GLY A 54 -6.98 44.38 -14.97
C GLY A 54 -8.33 44.08 -15.61
N LEU A 55 -8.35 43.68 -16.90
CA LEU A 55 -9.58 43.37 -17.62
C LEU A 55 -10.05 41.91 -17.41
N TYR A 56 -9.23 41.07 -16.88
CA TYR A 56 -9.64 39.69 -16.50
C TYR A 56 -10.60 39.73 -15.32
N ARG A 57 -11.45 38.71 -15.23
CA ARG A 57 -12.40 38.60 -14.13
C ARG A 57 -11.67 38.14 -12.86
N GLU A 58 -11.66 38.98 -11.85
CA GLU A 58 -11.23 38.59 -10.53
C GLU A 58 -12.20 37.54 -9.94
N ARG A 59 -11.66 36.50 -9.30
CA ARG A 59 -12.50 35.57 -8.58
C ARG A 59 -13.17 36.30 -7.42
N PRO A 60 -14.50 36.21 -7.23
CA PRO A 60 -15.15 36.79 -6.08
C PRO A 60 -14.57 36.11 -4.82
N ILE A 61 -13.88 36.89 -4.00
CA ILE A 61 -13.38 36.46 -2.70
C ILE A 61 -14.40 36.91 -1.67
N ALA A 62 -15.00 35.93 -0.99
CA ALA A 62 -15.83 36.22 0.16
C ALA A 62 -14.91 36.53 1.36
N TYR A 63 -14.74 37.82 1.67
CA TYR A 63 -13.92 38.25 2.82
C TYR A 63 -14.49 37.81 4.16
N HIS A 64 -15.81 37.66 4.26
CA HIS A 64 -16.50 37.16 5.45
C HIS A 64 -17.52 36.09 5.05
N HIS A 65 -17.26 34.87 5.47
CA HIS A 65 -18.20 33.77 5.30
C HIS A 65 -19.01 33.64 6.61
N SER A 66 -20.33 33.85 6.57
CA SER A 66 -21.21 33.78 7.76
C SER A 66 -21.15 32.44 8.52
N ARG A 67 -20.72 31.38 7.84
CA ARG A 67 -20.57 30.03 8.42
C ARG A 67 -19.10 29.66 8.72
N ARG A 68 -18.22 30.66 8.87
CA ARG A 68 -16.82 30.38 9.23
C ARG A 68 -16.78 29.96 10.71
N THR A 69 -16.06 28.87 10.98
CA THR A 69 -15.80 28.43 12.38
C THR A 69 -15.06 29.57 13.11
N SER A 70 -15.51 29.91 14.31
CA SER A 70 -14.89 30.96 15.10
C SER A 70 -13.43 30.63 15.43
N PRO A 71 -12.54 31.63 15.53
CA PRO A 71 -11.14 31.42 15.88
C PRO A 71 -10.96 30.62 17.18
N GLU A 72 -11.75 30.92 18.20
CA GLU A 72 -11.72 30.21 19.49
C GLU A 72 -11.97 28.70 19.36
N VAL A 73 -12.94 28.31 18.51
CA VAL A 73 -13.24 26.90 18.25
C VAL A 73 -12.12 26.23 17.47
N VAL A 74 -11.50 26.97 16.53
CA VAL A 74 -10.31 26.48 15.80
C VAL A 74 -9.16 26.21 16.77
N GLU A 75 -8.85 27.14 17.66
CA GLU A 75 -7.80 26.96 18.67
C GLU A 75 -8.06 25.75 19.57
N LYS A 76 -9.29 25.57 20.04
CA LYS A 76 -9.67 24.39 20.84
C LYS A 76 -9.48 23.08 20.07
N ILE A 77 -9.86 23.03 18.79
CA ILE A 77 -9.62 21.87 17.93
C ILE A 77 -8.15 21.53 17.87
N LEU A 78 -7.30 22.54 17.65
CA LEU A 78 -5.85 22.37 17.53
C LEU A 78 -5.22 21.95 18.87
N ALA A 79 -5.63 22.56 19.98
CA ALA A 79 -5.17 22.18 21.33
C ALA A 79 -5.51 20.72 21.64
N ILE A 80 -6.77 20.30 21.48
CA ILE A 80 -7.19 18.91 21.72
C ILE A 80 -6.43 17.94 20.80
N ARG A 81 -6.19 18.33 19.54
CA ARG A 81 -5.42 17.51 18.60
C ARG A 81 -3.99 17.29 19.06
N THR A 82 -3.35 18.35 19.53
CA THR A 82 -1.93 18.33 19.94
C THR A 82 -1.77 17.59 21.26
N GLU A 83 -2.65 17.85 22.23
CA GLU A 83 -2.57 17.27 23.56
C GLU A 83 -2.93 15.79 23.59
N HIS A 84 -4.08 15.43 23.00
CA HIS A 84 -4.60 14.06 23.09
C HIS A 84 -4.32 13.20 21.88
N GLN A 85 -3.83 13.76 20.77
CA GLN A 85 -3.50 13.05 19.52
C GLN A 85 -4.67 12.18 18.98
N ILE A 86 -5.92 12.66 19.10
CA ILE A 86 -7.13 11.95 18.69
C ILE A 86 -7.64 12.43 17.33
N GLY A 87 -8.41 11.57 16.65
CA GLY A 87 -8.98 11.84 15.31
C GLY A 87 -10.17 12.82 15.34
N ALA A 88 -10.54 13.33 14.16
CA ALA A 88 -11.57 14.35 13.99
C ALA A 88 -12.91 14.00 14.64
N LEU A 89 -13.39 12.78 14.49
CA LEU A 89 -14.63 12.30 15.09
C LEU A 89 -14.58 12.37 16.64
N ARG A 90 -13.47 11.96 17.24
CA ARG A 90 -13.29 12.01 18.70
C ARG A 90 -13.16 13.45 19.19
N ILE A 91 -12.51 14.34 18.44
CA ILE A 91 -12.45 15.78 18.75
C ILE A 91 -13.87 16.38 18.75
N MET A 92 -14.70 16.03 17.76
CA MET A 92 -16.09 16.47 17.70
C MET A 92 -16.86 16.07 18.98
N TYR A 93 -16.79 14.80 19.39
CA TYR A 93 -17.42 14.34 20.62
C TYR A 93 -16.83 15.00 21.89
N TYR A 94 -15.53 15.24 21.91
CA TYR A 94 -14.86 15.91 23.02
C TYR A 94 -15.36 17.36 23.20
N LEU A 95 -15.48 18.08 22.09
CA LEU A 95 -15.98 19.46 22.06
C LEU A 95 -17.46 19.53 22.52
N ASP A 96 -18.29 18.61 22.07
CA ASP A 96 -19.70 18.55 22.50
C ASP A 96 -19.79 18.23 23.99
N ARG A 97 -19.07 17.21 24.47
CA ARG A 97 -19.15 16.72 25.85
C ARG A 97 -18.58 17.67 26.90
N TYR A 98 -17.40 18.25 26.61
CA TYR A 98 -16.64 19.02 27.60
C TYR A 98 -16.71 20.54 27.41
N HIS A 99 -17.09 20.99 26.22
CA HIS A 99 -17.17 22.42 25.90
C HIS A 99 -18.56 22.86 25.42
N GLY A 100 -19.53 21.95 25.26
CA GLY A 100 -20.85 22.27 24.74
C GLY A 100 -20.89 22.75 23.29
N ILE A 101 -19.79 22.54 22.52
CA ILE A 101 -19.62 23.03 21.14
C ILE A 101 -20.07 21.96 20.18
N LYS A 102 -21.21 22.17 19.51
CA LYS A 102 -21.74 21.26 18.49
C LYS A 102 -21.23 21.64 17.10
N ILE A 103 -20.35 20.85 16.53
CA ILE A 103 -19.82 21.02 15.18
C ILE A 103 -19.78 19.67 14.46
N SER A 104 -19.73 19.68 13.12
CA SER A 104 -19.64 18.44 12.36
C SER A 104 -18.20 17.92 12.28
N GLU A 105 -18.03 16.59 12.14
CA GLU A 105 -16.72 15.97 11.89
C GLU A 105 -16.03 16.56 10.66
N SER A 106 -16.79 16.83 9.59
CA SER A 106 -16.26 17.43 8.36
C SER A 106 -15.68 18.83 8.59
N THR A 107 -16.22 19.60 9.54
CA THR A 107 -15.68 20.90 9.94
C THR A 107 -14.36 20.72 10.68
N VAL A 108 -14.29 19.81 11.66
CA VAL A 108 -13.04 19.48 12.35
C VAL A 108 -11.97 19.00 11.37
N SER A 109 -12.33 18.10 10.45
CA SER A 109 -11.41 17.59 9.42
C SER A 109 -10.87 18.70 8.52
N ARG A 110 -11.69 19.68 8.12
CA ARG A 110 -11.26 20.85 7.33
C ARG A 110 -10.28 21.73 8.11
N VAL A 111 -10.56 21.99 9.38
CA VAL A 111 -9.66 22.76 10.24
C VAL A 111 -8.31 22.05 10.37
N LEU A 112 -8.31 20.76 10.70
CA LEU A 112 -7.08 19.97 10.81
C LEU A 112 -6.29 19.94 9.50
N LYS A 113 -6.99 19.84 8.35
CA LYS A 113 -6.35 19.87 7.02
C LYS A 113 -5.71 21.23 6.72
N ALA A 114 -6.39 22.33 7.04
CA ALA A 114 -5.89 23.68 6.83
C ALA A 114 -4.61 23.96 7.63
N HIS A 115 -4.46 23.32 8.79
CA HIS A 115 -3.28 23.44 9.67
C HIS A 115 -2.26 22.28 9.55
N GLY A 116 -2.37 21.44 8.51
CA GLY A 116 -1.40 20.36 8.27
C GLY A 116 -1.51 19.17 9.23
N LEU A 117 -2.55 19.12 10.08
CA LEU A 117 -2.73 18.11 11.13
C LEU A 117 -3.72 16.99 10.75
N SER A 118 -3.99 16.77 9.47
CA SER A 118 -4.93 15.75 8.97
C SER A 118 -4.57 14.34 9.44
N ARG A 119 -3.29 14.01 9.45
CA ARG A 119 -2.80 12.69 9.86
C ARG A 119 -2.29 12.75 11.30
N LEU A 120 -2.63 11.71 12.08
CA LEU A 120 -1.95 11.51 13.35
C LEU A 120 -0.48 11.23 13.07
N PRO A 121 0.44 11.73 13.94
CA PRO A 121 1.83 11.33 13.85
C PRO A 121 1.84 9.79 13.88
N LYS A 122 2.44 9.19 12.87
CA LYS A 122 2.70 7.76 12.93
C LYS A 122 3.67 7.58 14.10
N ASN A 123 3.27 6.82 15.11
CA ASN A 123 4.25 6.22 15.98
C ASN A 123 5.24 5.53 15.04
N ALA A 124 6.40 6.14 14.85
CA ALA A 124 7.49 5.39 14.28
C ALA A 124 7.61 4.18 15.21
N PRO A 125 7.30 2.95 14.75
CA PRO A 125 7.60 1.80 15.58
C PRO A 125 9.05 2.03 15.95
N ARG A 126 9.37 1.94 17.25
CA ARG A 126 10.76 1.85 17.66
C ARG A 126 11.31 0.72 16.80
N ARG A 127 11.94 1.08 15.69
CA ARG A 127 12.72 0.12 14.93
C ARG A 127 13.76 -0.29 15.95
N ALA A 128 13.53 -1.45 16.55
CA ALA A 128 14.64 -2.20 17.09
C ALA A 128 15.60 -2.19 15.92
N VAL A 129 16.70 -1.45 16.09
CA VAL A 129 17.76 -1.39 15.09
C VAL A 129 18.37 -2.77 15.18
N HIS A 130 17.73 -3.76 14.52
CA HIS A 130 18.35 -5.03 14.24
C HIS A 130 19.43 -4.74 13.22
N THR A 131 20.58 -4.30 13.73
CA THR A 131 21.79 -4.02 12.96
C THR A 131 22.32 -5.27 12.27
N GLN A 132 21.88 -6.45 12.70
CA GLN A 132 22.22 -7.72 12.07
C GLN A 132 20.99 -8.34 11.40
N ARG A 133 20.98 -8.33 10.08
CA ARG A 133 20.06 -9.19 9.32
C ARG A 133 20.45 -10.62 9.64
N TYR A 134 19.54 -11.36 10.27
CA TYR A 134 19.69 -12.78 10.46
C TYR A 134 19.69 -13.47 9.09
N ALA A 135 20.85 -13.83 8.63
CA ALA A 135 21.03 -14.62 7.42
C ALA A 135 22.10 -15.69 7.73
N LYS A 136 21.76 -16.95 7.52
CA LYS A 136 22.76 -18.03 7.54
C LYS A 136 23.44 -18.05 6.17
N THR A 137 24.71 -18.37 6.18
CA THR A 137 25.54 -18.43 4.98
C THR A 137 25.76 -19.85 4.48
N VAL A 138 25.42 -20.83 5.31
CA VAL A 138 25.58 -22.25 4.98
C VAL A 138 24.24 -22.83 4.53
N PRO A 139 24.15 -23.38 3.29
CA PRO A 139 22.95 -24.07 2.81
C PRO A 139 22.54 -25.21 3.74
N GLY A 140 21.24 -25.36 3.97
CA GLY A 140 20.67 -26.39 4.86
C GLY A 140 20.86 -26.17 6.36
N HIS A 141 21.61 -25.13 6.77
CA HIS A 141 21.78 -24.87 8.21
C HIS A 141 20.46 -24.56 8.89
N HIS A 142 19.58 -23.79 8.25
CA HIS A 142 18.20 -23.56 8.71
C HIS A 142 17.24 -23.57 7.53
N VAL A 143 16.24 -24.42 7.59
CA VAL A 143 15.11 -24.48 6.67
C VAL A 143 13.85 -24.06 7.43
N GLN A 144 13.15 -23.07 6.93
CA GLN A 144 11.87 -22.63 7.46
C GLN A 144 10.76 -23.43 6.78
N VAL A 145 9.85 -24.00 7.56
CA VAL A 145 8.68 -24.75 7.06
C VAL A 145 7.41 -24.11 7.60
N ASP A 146 6.43 -23.93 6.73
CA ASP A 146 5.15 -23.28 7.07
C ASP A 146 4.03 -23.78 6.16
N VAL A 147 2.79 -23.65 6.60
CA VAL A 147 1.60 -24.04 5.85
C VAL A 147 0.74 -22.82 5.56
N LYS A 148 0.48 -22.57 4.28
CA LYS A 148 -0.44 -21.55 3.83
C LYS A 148 -1.81 -22.14 3.54
N PHE A 149 -2.83 -21.61 4.19
CA PHE A 149 -4.22 -21.94 3.93
C PHE A 149 -4.70 -21.27 2.65
N LEU A 150 -5.27 -22.05 1.74
CA LEU A 150 -5.76 -21.61 0.46
C LEU A 150 -7.28 -21.85 0.36
N GLN A 151 -7.97 -20.88 -0.20
CA GLN A 151 -9.35 -21.03 -0.67
C GLN A 151 -9.33 -20.86 -2.19
N LEU A 152 -9.49 -21.95 -2.89
CA LEU A 152 -9.44 -22.00 -4.35
C LEU A 152 -10.85 -22.32 -4.89
N LYS A 153 -11.11 -21.94 -6.14
CA LYS A 153 -12.34 -22.36 -6.84
C LYS A 153 -12.04 -23.57 -7.70
N ASP A 154 -12.79 -24.65 -7.53
CA ASP A 154 -12.72 -25.80 -8.41
C ASP A 154 -13.32 -25.49 -9.81
N HIS A 155 -13.28 -26.46 -10.71
CA HIS A 155 -13.82 -26.34 -12.07
C HIS A 155 -15.34 -26.02 -12.10
N ASN A 156 -16.08 -26.34 -11.01
CA ASN A 156 -17.49 -26.02 -10.85
C ASN A 156 -17.73 -24.66 -10.19
N GLY A 157 -16.68 -23.89 -9.89
CA GLY A 157 -16.75 -22.63 -9.19
C GLY A 157 -16.97 -22.75 -7.67
N LYS A 158 -17.00 -23.96 -7.11
CA LYS A 158 -17.14 -24.20 -5.67
C LYS A 158 -15.82 -23.90 -4.95
N LEU A 159 -15.91 -23.21 -3.81
CA LEU A 159 -14.77 -22.95 -2.96
C LEU A 159 -14.30 -24.24 -2.26
N VAL A 160 -13.05 -24.59 -2.48
CA VAL A 160 -12.37 -25.73 -1.84
C VAL A 160 -11.20 -25.23 -1.02
N LYS A 161 -10.99 -25.84 0.15
CA LYS A 161 -9.83 -25.58 1.00
C LYS A 161 -8.67 -26.45 0.55
N ARG A 162 -7.49 -25.88 0.45
CA ARG A 162 -6.23 -26.57 0.19
C ARG A 162 -5.14 -26.00 1.09
N TYR A 163 -4.09 -26.76 1.31
CA TYR A 163 -3.01 -26.44 2.21
C TYR A 163 -1.68 -26.52 1.46
N GLN A 164 -1.03 -25.36 1.27
CA GLN A 164 0.30 -25.31 0.65
C GLN A 164 1.35 -25.45 1.73
N TYR A 165 2.04 -26.56 1.75
CA TYR A 165 3.27 -26.74 2.52
C TYR A 165 4.42 -26.09 1.77
N THR A 166 5.25 -25.36 2.50
CA THR A 166 6.40 -24.61 1.95
C THR A 166 7.60 -24.80 2.83
N ALA A 167 8.70 -25.25 2.27
CA ALA A 167 10.01 -25.25 2.90
C ALA A 167 10.94 -24.30 2.14
N ILE A 168 11.69 -23.47 2.85
CA ILE A 168 12.63 -22.53 2.24
C ILE A 168 13.95 -22.51 3.02
N ASP A 169 15.06 -22.69 2.31
CA ASP A 169 16.40 -22.59 2.91
C ASP A 169 16.76 -21.13 3.22
N ASP A 170 17.35 -20.95 4.36
CA ASP A 170 17.68 -19.63 4.91
C ASP A 170 18.83 -18.94 4.16
N ALA A 171 19.79 -19.69 3.65
CA ALA A 171 20.96 -19.18 2.94
C ALA A 171 20.67 -18.92 1.46
N THR A 172 20.19 -19.93 0.76
CA THR A 172 20.04 -19.95 -0.71
C THR A 172 18.71 -19.42 -1.21
N ARG A 173 17.66 -19.49 -0.38
CA ARG A 173 16.24 -19.29 -0.77
C ARG A 173 15.70 -20.40 -1.68
N ILE A 174 16.40 -21.48 -1.88
CA ILE A 174 15.82 -22.68 -2.52
C ILE A 174 14.60 -23.10 -1.71
N ARG A 175 13.55 -23.45 -2.40
CA ARG A 175 12.30 -23.86 -1.79
C ARG A 175 11.74 -25.14 -2.38
N ALA A 176 10.90 -25.81 -1.58
CA ALA A 176 10.05 -26.90 -1.98
C ALA A 176 8.60 -26.56 -1.66
N LEU A 177 7.68 -26.94 -2.55
CA LEU A 177 6.25 -26.65 -2.45
C LEU A 177 5.43 -27.91 -2.67
N GLN A 178 4.36 -28.08 -1.90
CA GLN A 178 3.35 -29.12 -2.13
C GLN A 178 1.97 -28.63 -1.70
N ILE A 179 0.93 -28.92 -2.46
CA ILE A 179 -0.47 -28.65 -2.08
C ILE A 179 -1.12 -29.97 -1.70
N CYS A 180 -1.75 -29.98 -0.52
CA CYS A 180 -2.49 -31.11 0.00
C CYS A 180 -3.95 -30.75 0.29
N PRO A 181 -4.89 -31.70 0.19
CA PRO A 181 -6.29 -31.48 0.58
C PRO A 181 -6.46 -31.44 2.10
N GLU A 182 -5.54 -32.00 2.85
CA GLU A 182 -5.61 -32.17 4.29
C GLU A 182 -4.48 -31.43 5.00
N HIS A 183 -4.76 -31.03 6.26
CA HIS A 183 -3.84 -30.37 7.16
C HIS A 183 -3.59 -31.25 8.38
N THR A 184 -2.69 -32.21 8.22
CA THR A 184 -2.39 -33.25 9.23
C THR A 184 -0.90 -33.45 9.44
N GLN A 185 -0.51 -34.06 10.54
CA GLN A 185 0.90 -34.39 10.83
C GLN A 185 1.47 -35.36 9.78
N GLU A 186 0.66 -36.29 9.30
CA GLU A 186 1.04 -37.26 8.26
C GLU A 186 1.42 -36.53 6.95
N ARG A 187 0.65 -35.51 6.56
CA ARG A 187 0.98 -34.70 5.38
C ARG A 187 2.23 -33.87 5.59
N ALA A 188 2.43 -33.32 6.78
CA ALA A 188 3.67 -32.63 7.13
C ALA A 188 4.90 -33.56 7.05
N ILE A 189 4.77 -34.78 7.53
CA ILE A 189 5.83 -35.80 7.42
C ILE A 189 6.12 -36.17 5.97
N GLN A 190 5.09 -36.44 5.16
CA GLN A 190 5.25 -36.73 3.73
C GLN A 190 5.94 -35.57 3.00
N PHE A 191 5.55 -34.35 3.31
CA PHE A 191 6.18 -33.17 2.78
C PHE A 191 7.64 -33.06 3.21
N MET A 192 7.96 -33.36 4.46
CA MET A 192 9.34 -33.34 4.96
C MET A 192 10.24 -34.31 4.22
N ASN A 193 9.74 -35.55 3.98
CA ASN A 193 10.45 -36.55 3.18
C ASN A 193 10.74 -35.99 1.76
N TYR A 194 9.74 -35.40 1.10
CA TYR A 194 9.92 -34.76 -0.19
C TYR A 194 10.99 -33.63 -0.15
N VAL A 195 11.03 -32.81 0.91
CA VAL A 195 12.03 -31.75 1.08
C VAL A 195 13.44 -32.34 1.20
N VAL A 196 13.61 -33.41 1.98
CA VAL A 196 14.91 -34.09 2.16
C VAL A 196 15.43 -34.68 0.85
N GLU A 197 14.57 -35.31 0.06
CA GLU A 197 14.94 -35.84 -1.25
C GLU A 197 15.28 -34.76 -2.25
N LYS A 198 14.62 -33.59 -2.19
CA LYS A 198 14.71 -32.54 -3.16
C LYS A 198 15.87 -31.60 -2.93
N PHE A 199 16.20 -31.29 -1.69
CA PHE A 199 17.27 -30.34 -1.40
C PHE A 199 18.64 -30.99 -1.63
N PRO A 200 19.51 -30.37 -2.46
CA PRO A 200 20.81 -30.94 -2.83
C PRO A 200 21.89 -30.73 -1.75
N PHE A 201 21.47 -30.52 -0.51
CA PHE A 201 22.35 -30.35 0.65
C PHE A 201 21.72 -30.93 1.90
N ARG A 202 22.56 -31.31 2.86
CA ARG A 202 22.10 -31.82 4.15
C ARG A 202 21.40 -30.71 4.95
N ILE A 203 20.23 -31.02 5.50
CA ILE A 203 19.48 -30.13 6.38
C ILE A 203 19.90 -30.37 7.82
N SER A 204 20.32 -29.32 8.54
CA SER A 204 20.71 -29.40 9.94
C SER A 204 19.56 -29.04 10.90
N THR A 205 18.78 -28.03 10.56
CA THR A 205 17.71 -27.53 11.43
C THR A 205 16.46 -27.17 10.65
N ILE A 206 15.33 -27.72 11.09
CA ILE A 206 13.99 -27.35 10.64
C ILE A 206 13.39 -26.37 11.63
N ARG A 207 12.79 -25.29 11.12
CA ARG A 207 12.05 -24.29 11.90
C ARG A 207 10.62 -24.22 11.48
N THR A 208 9.71 -24.38 12.43
CA THR A 208 8.26 -24.27 12.22
C THR A 208 7.66 -23.32 13.25
N ASP A 209 6.44 -22.91 13.03
CA ASP A 209 5.60 -22.36 14.10
C ASP A 209 5.09 -23.48 15.02
N TRP A 210 4.13 -23.15 15.90
CA TRP A 210 3.49 -24.11 16.82
C TRP A 210 2.24 -24.75 16.22
N GLY A 211 2.12 -24.81 14.89
CA GLY A 211 1.02 -25.49 14.22
C GLY A 211 0.86 -26.94 14.70
N HIS A 212 -0.37 -27.44 14.81
CA HIS A 212 -0.63 -28.79 15.29
C HIS A 212 -0.03 -29.86 14.36
N GLU A 213 0.13 -29.57 13.08
CA GLU A 213 0.74 -30.40 12.06
C GLU A 213 2.25 -30.60 12.27
N PHE A 214 2.90 -29.73 13.02
CA PHE A 214 4.33 -29.76 13.30
C PHE A 214 4.65 -30.32 14.70
N GLN A 215 3.65 -30.74 15.45
CA GLN A 215 3.82 -31.27 16.81
C GLN A 215 4.04 -32.78 16.83
N ALA A 216 4.30 -33.32 17.99
CA ALA A 216 4.37 -34.73 18.29
C ALA A 216 5.06 -35.58 17.22
N ARG A 217 4.31 -36.31 16.37
CA ARG A 217 4.84 -37.23 15.37
C ARG A 217 5.77 -36.57 14.36
N PHE A 218 5.47 -35.34 13.92
CA PHE A 218 6.34 -34.61 13.02
C PHE A 218 7.67 -34.26 13.71
N HIS A 219 7.61 -33.80 14.94
CA HIS A 219 8.81 -33.45 15.71
C HIS A 219 9.78 -34.63 15.81
N TRP A 220 9.26 -35.78 16.25
CA TRP A 220 10.07 -37.00 16.36
C TRP A 220 10.60 -37.47 15.01
N HIS A 221 9.79 -37.41 13.96
CA HIS A 221 10.22 -37.77 12.60
C HIS A 221 11.40 -36.96 12.12
N VAL A 222 11.39 -35.64 12.37
CA VAL A 222 12.50 -34.75 11.99
C VAL A 222 13.77 -35.08 12.77
N GLU A 223 13.66 -35.36 14.06
CA GLU A 223 14.79 -35.73 14.91
C GLU A 223 15.35 -37.13 14.58
N ASP A 224 14.50 -38.11 14.28
CA ASP A 224 14.89 -39.44 13.83
C ASP A 224 15.70 -39.39 12.51
N GLN A 225 15.45 -38.43 11.66
CA GLN A 225 16.24 -38.19 10.45
C GLN A 225 17.57 -37.44 10.72
N GLY A 226 17.92 -37.19 11.97
CA GLY A 226 19.15 -36.52 12.38
C GLY A 226 19.16 -35.02 12.17
N MET A 227 17.98 -34.42 12.05
CA MET A 227 17.80 -32.96 11.96
C MET A 227 17.28 -32.44 13.29
N ARG A 228 17.63 -31.22 13.65
CA ARG A 228 17.10 -30.54 14.82
C ARG A 228 15.80 -29.84 14.49
N HIS A 229 14.73 -30.08 15.26
CA HIS A 229 13.47 -29.35 15.15
C HIS A 229 13.41 -28.18 16.16
N VAL A 230 13.14 -26.97 15.69
CA VAL A 230 13.07 -25.75 16.51
C VAL A 230 11.77 -25.03 16.26
N TYR A 231 10.94 -24.90 17.29
CA TYR A 231 9.74 -24.08 17.26
C TYR A 231 10.10 -22.60 17.35
N ILE A 232 9.50 -21.79 16.51
CA ILE A 232 9.63 -20.33 16.53
C ILE A 232 8.80 -19.79 17.68
N LYS A 233 9.42 -18.98 18.54
CA LYS A 233 8.73 -18.35 19.67
C LYS A 233 7.55 -17.48 19.17
N PRO A 234 6.36 -17.54 19.82
CA PRO A 234 5.26 -16.62 19.53
C PRO A 234 5.74 -15.16 19.53
N HIS A 235 5.13 -14.34 18.71
CA HIS A 235 5.47 -12.91 18.57
C HIS A 235 6.89 -12.60 18.05
N THR A 236 7.58 -13.54 17.40
CA THR A 236 8.85 -13.31 16.74
C THR A 236 8.76 -13.52 15.21
N PRO A 237 7.95 -12.73 14.48
CA PRO A 237 7.69 -12.92 13.04
C PRO A 237 8.97 -12.81 12.19
N GLN A 238 10.02 -12.20 12.74
CA GLN A 238 11.30 -12.03 12.04
C GLN A 238 11.98 -13.37 11.72
N LEU A 239 11.73 -14.40 12.51
CA LEU A 239 12.31 -15.74 12.34
C LEU A 239 11.62 -16.57 11.26
N ASN A 240 10.37 -16.20 10.87
CA ASN A 240 9.61 -16.85 9.79
C ASN A 240 9.45 -15.95 8.54
N GLY A 241 10.10 -14.80 8.55
CA GLY A 241 9.91 -13.77 7.52
C GLY A 241 10.27 -14.20 6.09
N LYS A 242 11.08 -15.25 5.90
CA LYS A 242 11.46 -15.71 4.56
C LYS A 242 10.36 -16.56 3.93
N VAL A 243 9.76 -17.47 4.68
CA VAL A 243 8.64 -18.27 4.19
C VAL A 243 7.39 -17.41 4.01
N GLU A 244 7.11 -16.48 4.92
CA GLU A 244 6.01 -15.53 4.75
C GLU A 244 6.20 -14.64 3.50
N ARG A 245 7.41 -14.20 3.24
CA ARG A 245 7.73 -13.46 2.01
C ARG A 245 7.53 -14.31 0.77
N SER A 246 7.90 -15.60 0.83
CA SER A 246 7.64 -16.57 -0.22
C SER A 246 6.14 -16.72 -0.49
N HIS A 247 5.31 -16.86 0.54
CA HIS A 247 3.85 -16.94 0.42
C HIS A 247 3.25 -15.68 -0.23
N ARG A 248 3.78 -14.49 0.06
CA ARG A 248 3.34 -13.25 -0.62
C ARG A 248 3.71 -13.23 -2.10
N THR A 249 4.85 -13.79 -2.45
CA THR A 249 5.28 -13.94 -3.85
C THR A 249 4.35 -14.90 -4.58
N ASP A 250 4.05 -16.07 -3.98
CA ASP A 250 3.11 -17.02 -4.54
C ASP A 250 1.72 -16.42 -4.77
N GLN A 251 1.24 -15.62 -3.81
CA GLN A 251 -0.05 -14.96 -3.95
C GLN A 251 -0.12 -14.02 -5.15
N ARG A 252 0.95 -13.25 -5.38
CA ARG A 252 0.98 -12.21 -6.40
C ARG A 252 1.32 -12.73 -7.80
N GLU A 253 2.22 -13.70 -7.86
CA GLU A 253 2.83 -14.11 -9.13
C GLU A 253 2.33 -15.47 -9.63
N PHE A 254 1.69 -16.27 -8.75
CA PHE A 254 1.14 -17.58 -9.10
C PHE A 254 -0.37 -17.65 -8.91
N TYR A 255 -0.88 -17.54 -7.67
CA TYR A 255 -2.30 -17.77 -7.38
C TYR A 255 -3.24 -16.73 -8.02
N GLN A 256 -2.81 -15.51 -8.16
CA GLN A 256 -3.63 -14.43 -8.76
C GLN A 256 -3.96 -14.70 -10.24
N LEU A 257 -3.09 -15.43 -10.93
CA LEU A 257 -3.21 -15.74 -12.36
C LEU A 257 -3.56 -17.22 -12.60
N LEU A 258 -3.75 -18.00 -11.53
CA LEU A 258 -3.93 -19.43 -11.61
C LEU A 258 -5.31 -19.82 -12.12
N THR A 259 -5.31 -20.59 -13.19
CA THR A 259 -6.46 -21.42 -13.63
C THR A 259 -6.05 -22.88 -13.53
N TYR A 260 -6.90 -23.76 -13.02
CA TYR A 260 -6.61 -25.19 -12.91
C TYR A 260 -7.91 -26.01 -13.05
N THR A 261 -7.78 -27.26 -13.45
CA THR A 261 -8.90 -28.18 -13.68
C THR A 261 -9.15 -29.10 -12.48
N ASP A 262 -8.11 -29.67 -11.95
CA ASP A 262 -8.14 -30.62 -10.80
C ASP A 262 -6.88 -30.49 -9.94
N ASP A 263 -6.80 -31.31 -8.91
CA ASP A 263 -5.63 -31.30 -7.98
C ASP A 263 -4.33 -31.79 -8.64
N ILE A 264 -4.41 -32.61 -9.69
CA ILE A 264 -3.23 -33.09 -10.44
C ILE A 264 -2.67 -31.94 -11.28
N ASP A 265 -3.52 -31.23 -12.01
CA ASP A 265 -3.14 -30.04 -12.79
C ASP A 265 -2.60 -28.95 -11.85
N LEU A 266 -3.26 -28.72 -10.71
CA LEU A 266 -2.81 -27.75 -9.71
C LEU A 266 -1.39 -28.06 -9.21
N ASN A 267 -1.11 -29.31 -8.85
CA ASN A 267 0.22 -29.71 -8.39
C ASN A 267 1.25 -29.68 -9.51
N THR A 268 0.88 -30.02 -10.74
CA THR A 268 1.76 -29.89 -11.92
C THR A 268 2.17 -28.44 -12.15
N LYS A 269 1.21 -27.52 -12.10
CA LYS A 269 1.47 -26.08 -12.22
C LYS A 269 2.28 -25.53 -11.06
N LEU A 270 2.01 -26.01 -9.84
CA LEU A 270 2.80 -25.63 -8.67
C LEU A 270 4.26 -26.09 -8.78
N LYS A 271 4.50 -27.28 -9.30
CA LYS A 271 5.85 -27.80 -9.52
C LYS A 271 6.60 -27.00 -10.61
N ALA A 272 5.92 -26.62 -11.68
CA ALA A 272 6.47 -25.72 -12.68
C ALA A 272 6.82 -24.34 -12.09
N TRP A 273 5.93 -23.78 -11.25
CA TRP A 273 6.18 -22.54 -10.53
C TRP A 273 7.35 -22.64 -9.55
N GLU A 274 7.47 -23.75 -8.81
CA GLU A 274 8.59 -24.01 -7.93
C GLU A 274 9.91 -24.07 -8.69
N ASN A 275 9.93 -24.74 -9.84
CA ASN A 275 11.12 -24.80 -10.69
C ASN A 275 11.50 -23.40 -11.22
N PHE A 276 10.54 -22.66 -11.77
CA PHE A 276 10.78 -21.29 -12.20
C PHE A 276 11.34 -20.42 -11.07
N TYR A 277 10.77 -20.50 -9.87
CA TYR A 277 11.25 -19.76 -8.72
C TYR A 277 12.69 -20.09 -8.35
N ASN A 278 13.05 -21.37 -8.37
CA ASN A 278 14.36 -21.85 -7.94
C ASN A 278 15.46 -21.62 -9.01
N TYR A 279 15.13 -21.78 -10.29
CA TYR A 279 16.14 -21.85 -11.36
C TYR A 279 16.14 -20.62 -12.28
N ASP A 280 15.01 -19.96 -12.50
CA ASP A 280 14.88 -18.95 -13.53
C ASP A 280 14.54 -17.55 -13.00
N ARG A 281 13.85 -17.47 -11.86
CA ARG A 281 13.36 -16.21 -11.31
C ARG A 281 14.47 -15.41 -10.61
N PRO A 282 14.82 -14.17 -11.08
CA PRO A 282 15.76 -13.30 -10.38
C PRO A 282 15.19 -12.80 -9.04
N HIS A 283 16.01 -12.79 -8.00
CA HIS A 283 15.61 -12.34 -6.67
C HIS A 283 16.35 -11.05 -6.26
N LEU A 284 15.60 -10.00 -5.89
CA LEU A 284 16.19 -8.75 -5.41
C LEU A 284 17.06 -8.94 -4.15
N SER A 285 16.64 -9.83 -3.25
CA SER A 285 17.39 -10.14 -2.02
C SER A 285 18.68 -10.92 -2.26
N LEU A 286 18.86 -11.44 -3.47
CA LEU A 286 20.02 -12.18 -3.93
C LEU A 286 20.79 -11.41 -5.03
N ASN A 287 20.61 -10.09 -5.09
CA ASN A 287 21.26 -9.22 -6.07
C ASN A 287 21.01 -9.63 -7.54
N GLY A 288 19.77 -10.06 -7.83
CA GLY A 288 19.36 -10.51 -9.16
C GLY A 288 19.69 -11.96 -9.49
N LYS A 289 20.39 -12.68 -8.62
CA LYS A 289 20.65 -14.11 -8.81
C LYS A 289 19.41 -14.96 -8.50
N THR A 290 19.36 -16.15 -9.09
CA THR A 290 18.39 -17.18 -8.72
C THR A 290 18.83 -17.90 -7.45
N PRO A 291 17.90 -18.56 -6.71
CA PRO A 291 18.26 -19.42 -5.58
C PRO A 291 19.30 -20.50 -5.93
N TYR A 292 19.18 -21.08 -7.09
CA TYR A 292 20.10 -22.12 -7.58
C TYR A 292 21.52 -21.59 -7.86
N GLU A 293 21.65 -20.41 -8.46
CA GLU A 293 22.94 -19.74 -8.69
C GLU A 293 23.64 -19.41 -7.37
N VAL A 294 22.87 -18.94 -6.37
CA VAL A 294 23.42 -18.69 -5.03
C VAL A 294 23.86 -19.99 -4.37
N MET A 295 23.07 -21.04 -4.47
CA MET A 295 23.42 -22.35 -3.96
C MET A 295 24.73 -22.84 -4.57
N LYS A 296 24.87 -22.80 -5.91
CA LYS A 296 26.12 -23.17 -6.58
C LYS A 296 27.30 -22.36 -6.07
N SER A 297 27.12 -21.07 -5.87
CA SER A 297 28.23 -20.20 -5.39
C SER A 297 28.62 -20.45 -3.93
N LEU A 298 27.78 -21.14 -3.13
CA LEU A 298 28.02 -21.45 -1.73
C LEU A 298 28.53 -22.89 -1.50
N LEU A 299 28.26 -23.78 -2.44
CA LEU A 299 28.70 -25.19 -2.34
C LEU A 299 29.99 -25.48 -3.13
N GLY A 300 30.48 -24.48 -3.90
CA GLY A 300 31.71 -24.56 -4.69
C GLY A 300 31.44 -24.73 -6.12
#